data_967e90bb5872cab0b0aacaea5f30be69
#
_entry.id   967e90bb5872cab0b0aacaea5f30be69
#
_cell.length_a   1.000
_cell.length_b   1.000
_cell.length_c   1.000
_cell.angle_alpha   90.00
_cell.angle_beta   90.00
_cell.angle_gamma   90.00
#
_symmetry.space_group_name_H-M   'P 1'
#
loop_
_entity.id
_entity.type
_entity.pdbx_description
1 polymer ?
#
loop_
_entity_poly.entity_id
_entity_poly.type
_entity_poly.pdbx_seq_one_letter_code
_entity_poly.pdbx_strand_id
1 'polypeptide(L)'
;MRAYRVAYDGRPYSGFQRQPDVPTVEGTLLAGLARLGVCERDAVPEGYAAAGRTDAGVSAVEQTVSFDAPDWLTPSAFNSELPAGVRVWASADV
;
A
#
# COMPACT_ATOMS: atom_id res chain seq x y z
N MET A 1 15.18 -0.26 5.51
CA MET A 1 14.03 -0.74 4.72
C MET A 1 13.05 -1.49 5.59
N ARG A 2 11.79 -1.32 5.31
CA ARG A 2 10.74 -2.05 6.02
C ARG A 2 9.75 -2.63 5.02
N ALA A 3 9.34 -3.88 5.22
CA ALA A 3 8.32 -4.53 4.41
C ALA A 3 7.00 -4.57 5.17
N TYR A 4 5.91 -4.39 4.44
CA TYR A 4 4.55 -4.43 4.97
C TYR A 4 3.74 -5.48 4.23
N ARG A 5 3.05 -6.34 4.99
CA ARG A 5 2.09 -7.30 4.44
C ARG A 5 0.72 -6.65 4.34
N VAL A 6 0.11 -6.73 3.16
CA VAL A 6 -1.15 -6.07 2.85
C VAL A 6 -2.17 -7.10 2.41
N ALA A 7 -3.35 -7.04 2.98
CA ALA A 7 -4.52 -7.78 2.52
C ALA A 7 -5.53 -6.80 1.93
N TYR A 8 -6.19 -7.18 0.86
CA TYR A 8 -7.19 -6.31 0.25
C TYR A 8 -8.29 -7.08 -0.47
N ASP A 9 -9.47 -6.45 -0.50
CA ASP A 9 -10.57 -6.85 -1.36
C ASP A 9 -10.40 -6.14 -2.69
N GLY A 10 -10.08 -6.89 -3.74
CA GLY A 10 -9.80 -6.32 -5.05
C GLY A 10 -11.01 -5.92 -5.87
N ARG A 11 -12.23 -6.28 -5.42
CA ARG A 11 -13.45 -6.05 -6.21
C ARG A 11 -13.70 -4.60 -6.60
N PRO A 12 -13.46 -3.60 -5.73
CA PRO A 12 -13.67 -2.20 -6.11
C PRO A 12 -12.51 -1.59 -6.91
N TYR A 13 -11.45 -2.36 -7.18
CA TYR A 13 -10.22 -1.83 -7.77
C TYR A 13 -9.97 -2.35 -9.18
N SER A 14 -9.31 -1.54 -10.00
CA SER A 14 -8.89 -1.87 -11.35
C SER A 14 -7.48 -2.48 -11.36
N GLY A 15 -7.23 -3.42 -10.42
CA GLY A 15 -5.96 -4.08 -10.23
C GLY A 15 -5.14 -3.47 -9.11
N PHE A 16 -3.98 -4.09 -8.85
CA PHE A 16 -3.07 -3.60 -7.82
C PHE A 16 -2.29 -2.38 -8.29
N GLN A 17 -1.65 -2.46 -9.45
CA GLN A 17 -0.71 -1.47 -9.95
C GLN A 17 -1.38 -0.11 -10.17
N ARG A 18 -0.75 0.95 -9.64
CA ARG A 18 -1.23 2.31 -9.81
C ARG A 18 -1.36 2.69 -11.29
N GLN A 19 -2.51 3.28 -11.61
CA GLN A 19 -2.82 3.77 -12.95
C GLN A 19 -3.50 5.14 -12.83
N PRO A 20 -3.33 6.04 -13.81
CA PRO A 20 -4.09 7.29 -13.82
C PRO A 20 -5.58 7.01 -14.04
N ASP A 21 -6.43 7.83 -13.44
CA ASP A 21 -7.87 7.89 -13.67
C ASP A 21 -8.70 6.68 -13.24
N VAL A 22 -8.10 5.65 -12.63
CA VAL A 22 -8.84 4.50 -12.09
C VAL A 22 -8.39 4.16 -10.67
N PRO A 23 -9.30 3.66 -9.82
CA PRO A 23 -8.93 3.26 -8.47
C PRO A 23 -8.11 1.96 -8.50
N THR A 24 -6.97 1.94 -7.80
CA THR A 24 -6.11 0.77 -7.66
C THR A 24 -5.70 0.61 -6.20
N VAL A 25 -5.30 -0.60 -5.82
CA VAL A 25 -4.84 -0.88 -4.46
C VAL A 25 -3.57 -0.09 -4.17
N GLU A 26 -2.60 -0.11 -5.08
CA GLU A 26 -1.34 0.64 -4.91
C GLU A 26 -1.59 2.14 -4.81
N GLY A 27 -2.47 2.68 -5.64
CA GLY A 27 -2.86 4.10 -5.56
C GLY A 27 -3.46 4.46 -4.20
N THR A 28 -4.27 3.56 -3.63
CA THR A 28 -4.85 3.73 -2.30
C THR A 28 -3.78 3.72 -1.20
N LEU A 29 -2.82 2.79 -1.28
CA LEU A 29 -1.70 2.73 -0.34
C LEU A 29 -0.84 3.99 -0.40
N LEU A 30 -0.47 4.41 -1.60
CA LEU A 30 0.38 5.58 -1.81
C LEU A 30 -0.32 6.88 -1.40
N ALA A 31 -1.61 7.00 -1.66
CA ALA A 31 -2.39 8.15 -1.19
C ALA A 31 -2.43 8.22 0.35
N GLY A 32 -2.56 7.08 1.02
CA GLY A 32 -2.48 7.01 2.48
C GLY A 32 -1.12 7.44 3.01
N LEU A 33 -0.04 6.99 2.38
CA LEU A 33 1.32 7.38 2.76
C LEU A 33 1.55 8.88 2.54
N ALA A 34 1.02 9.46 1.48
CA ALA A 34 1.11 10.90 1.23
C ALA A 34 0.37 11.69 2.32
N ARG A 35 -0.81 11.25 2.73
CA ARG A 35 -1.55 11.90 3.82
C ARG A 35 -0.83 11.80 5.17
N LEU A 36 -0.08 10.75 5.39
CA LEU A 36 0.76 10.56 6.58
C LEU A 36 2.09 11.31 6.51
N GLY A 37 2.41 11.92 5.38
CA GLY A 37 3.66 12.66 5.20
C GLY A 37 4.87 11.79 4.90
N VAL A 38 4.67 10.52 4.55
CA VAL A 38 5.77 9.59 4.24
C VAL A 38 6.35 9.88 2.85
N CYS A 39 5.53 10.34 1.93
CA CYS A 39 5.98 10.73 0.59
C CYS A 39 5.14 11.90 0.08
N GLU A 40 5.58 12.47 -1.03
CA GLU A 40 4.83 13.51 -1.72
C GLU A 40 3.59 12.91 -2.39
N ARG A 41 2.60 13.76 -2.62
CA ARG A 41 1.40 13.40 -3.39
C ARG A 41 1.80 13.01 -4.81
N ASP A 42 1.20 11.93 -5.32
CA ASP A 42 1.50 11.37 -6.64
C ASP A 42 2.93 10.86 -6.81
N ALA A 43 3.64 10.64 -5.72
CA ALA A 43 4.98 10.08 -5.71
C ALA A 43 5.01 8.72 -5.00
N VAL A 44 6.16 8.07 -5.02
CA VAL A 44 6.42 6.86 -4.25
C VAL A 44 7.48 7.14 -3.19
N PRO A 45 7.45 6.46 -2.04
CA PRO A 45 8.51 6.60 -1.05
C PRO A 45 9.82 6.03 -1.58
N GLU A 46 10.94 6.50 -1.03
CA GLU A 46 12.27 6.05 -1.42
C GLU A 46 12.40 4.54 -1.24
N GLY A 47 12.98 3.88 -2.24
CA GLY A 47 13.20 2.44 -2.21
C GLY A 47 11.93 1.59 -2.39
N TYR A 48 10.83 2.19 -2.81
CA TYR A 48 9.56 1.49 -2.93
C TYR A 48 9.62 0.34 -3.95
N ALA A 49 9.09 -0.81 -3.53
CA ALA A 49 8.88 -1.97 -4.39
C ALA A 49 7.65 -2.75 -3.92
N ALA A 50 6.97 -3.38 -4.87
CA ALA A 50 5.89 -4.31 -4.58
C ALA A 50 6.29 -5.70 -5.07
N ALA A 51 5.96 -6.73 -4.29
CA ALA A 51 6.39 -8.10 -4.59
C ALA A 51 5.63 -8.73 -5.76
N GLY A 52 4.43 -8.25 -6.06
CA GLY A 52 3.63 -8.81 -7.14
C GLY A 52 2.53 -7.84 -7.58
N ARG A 53 1.71 -8.32 -8.51
CA ARG A 53 0.58 -7.56 -9.04
C ARG A 53 -0.62 -8.48 -9.15
N THR A 54 -1.79 -7.93 -8.96
CA THR A 54 -3.05 -8.63 -9.23
C THR A 54 -3.83 -7.87 -10.28
N ASP A 55 -4.63 -8.60 -11.06
CA ASP A 55 -5.50 -8.02 -12.07
C ASP A 55 -6.75 -7.40 -11.45
N ALA A 56 -7.53 -6.70 -12.25
CA ALA A 56 -8.76 -6.05 -11.81
C ALA A 56 -9.67 -7.05 -11.10
N GLY A 57 -10.19 -6.65 -9.94
CA GLY A 57 -11.12 -7.45 -9.14
C GLY A 57 -10.50 -8.56 -8.30
N VAL A 58 -9.20 -8.84 -8.46
CA VAL A 58 -8.53 -9.93 -7.72
C VAL A 58 -8.13 -9.44 -6.32
N SER A 59 -8.49 -10.22 -5.32
CA SER A 59 -8.14 -9.96 -3.92
C SER A 59 -6.84 -10.69 -3.53
N ALA A 60 -6.18 -10.23 -2.49
CA ALA A 60 -4.99 -10.87 -1.93
C ALA A 60 -4.97 -10.74 -0.41
N VAL A 61 -4.27 -11.66 0.26
CA VAL A 61 -4.07 -11.63 1.71
C VAL A 61 -2.61 -11.42 2.09
N GLU A 62 -1.68 -11.60 1.16
CA GLU A 62 -0.23 -11.54 1.43
C GLU A 62 0.54 -10.74 0.38
N GLN A 63 -0.02 -9.65 -0.10
CA GLN A 63 0.76 -8.71 -0.92
C GLN A 63 1.81 -8.05 -0.03
N THR A 64 3.01 -7.86 -0.55
CA THR A 64 4.10 -7.22 0.19
C THR A 64 4.56 -5.97 -0.55
N VAL A 65 4.66 -4.86 0.18
CA VAL A 65 5.32 -3.65 -0.29
C VAL A 65 6.47 -3.33 0.66
N SER A 66 7.55 -2.79 0.14
CA SER A 66 8.70 -2.39 0.95
C SER A 66 9.21 -1.03 0.52
N PHE A 67 9.72 -0.27 1.46
CA PHE A 67 10.28 1.06 1.22
C PHE A 67 11.04 1.53 2.45
N ASP A 68 11.74 2.65 2.29
CA ASP A 68 12.44 3.31 3.40
C ASP A 68 11.39 4.05 4.25
N ALA A 69 10.93 3.40 5.32
CA ALA A 69 9.84 3.88 6.15
C ALA A 69 10.34 4.53 7.43
N PRO A 70 9.66 5.59 7.93
CA PRO A 70 9.97 6.14 9.24
C PRO A 70 9.61 5.13 10.35
N ASP A 71 10.32 5.20 11.47
CA ASP A 71 10.16 4.25 12.58
C ASP A 71 8.74 4.25 13.16
N TRP A 72 8.05 5.39 13.11
CA TRP A 72 6.68 5.49 13.66
C TRP A 72 5.62 4.84 12.76
N LEU A 73 5.96 4.46 11.53
CA LEU A 73 4.98 3.90 10.60
C LEU A 73 4.74 2.42 10.91
N THR A 74 3.96 2.17 11.95
CA THR A 74 3.46 0.84 12.30
C THR A 74 2.31 0.44 11.37
N PRO A 75 1.93 -0.84 11.31
CA PRO A 75 0.71 -1.24 10.59
C PRO A 75 -0.52 -0.45 11.02
N SER A 76 -0.68 -0.18 12.31
CA SER A 76 -1.79 0.60 12.84
C SER A 76 -1.78 2.04 12.30
N ALA A 77 -0.62 2.70 12.31
CA ALA A 77 -0.49 4.05 11.78
C ALA A 77 -0.80 4.09 10.28
N PHE A 78 -0.33 3.12 9.54
CA PHE A 78 -0.60 2.99 8.11
C PHE A 78 -2.10 2.83 7.86
N ASN A 79 -2.75 1.93 8.61
CA ASN A 79 -4.17 1.66 8.47
C ASN A 79 -5.06 2.86 8.79
N SER A 80 -4.57 3.82 9.59
CA SER A 80 -5.35 5.01 9.95
C SER A 80 -5.78 5.82 8.73
N GLU A 81 -5.08 5.69 7.62
CA GLU A 81 -5.37 6.40 6.37
C GLU A 81 -5.82 5.47 5.24
N LEU A 82 -6.23 4.25 5.56
CA LEU A 82 -6.68 3.27 4.58
C LEU A 82 -8.15 2.92 4.77
N PRO A 83 -8.89 2.66 3.66
CA PRO A 83 -10.27 2.18 3.77
C PRO A 83 -10.32 0.75 4.32
N ALA A 84 -11.50 0.34 4.79
CA ALA A 84 -11.69 -0.96 5.44
C ALA A 84 -11.28 -2.16 4.57
N GLY A 85 -11.38 -2.04 3.26
CA GLY A 85 -11.04 -3.13 2.33
C GLY A 85 -9.57 -3.27 2.00
N VAL A 86 -8.69 -2.42 2.56
CA VAL A 86 -7.24 -2.48 2.38
C VAL A 86 -6.59 -2.39 3.76
N ARG A 87 -5.92 -3.45 4.19
CA ARG A 87 -5.35 -3.51 5.54
C ARG A 87 -3.90 -3.98 5.54
N VAL A 88 -3.06 -3.25 6.22
CA VAL A 88 -1.70 -3.65 6.54
C VAL A 88 -1.76 -4.43 7.85
N TRP A 89 -1.29 -5.68 7.84
CA TRP A 89 -1.45 -6.58 9.00
C TRP A 89 -0.13 -7.04 9.62
N ALA A 90 1.00 -6.75 8.98
CA ALA A 90 2.32 -7.08 9.54
C ALA A 90 3.38 -6.17 8.94
N SER A 91 4.47 -5.99 9.66
CA SER A 91 5.66 -5.31 9.16
C SER A 91 6.91 -5.95 9.73
N ALA A 92 8.01 -5.83 9.00
CA ALA A 92 9.32 -6.33 9.43
C ALA A 92 10.42 -5.51 8.76
N ASP A 93 11.53 -5.35 9.47
CA ASP A 93 12.74 -4.77 8.89
C ASP A 93 13.38 -5.76 7.92
N VAL A 94 13.87 -5.27 6.81
CA VAL A 94 14.48 -6.09 5.76
C VAL A 94 15.80 -5.51 5.28
#